data_f4ad4ff3de13dd98240f117e5b1e4dde
#
_entry.id   f4ad4ff3de13dd98240f117e5b1e4dde
#
_cell.length_a   1.000
_cell.length_b   1.000
_cell.length_c   1.000
_cell.angle_alpha   90.00
_cell.angle_beta   90.00
_cell.angle_gamma   90.00
#
_symmetry.space_group_name_H-M   'P 1'
#
loop_
_entity.id
_entity.type
_entity.pdbx_description
1 polymer ?
#
loop_
_entity_poly.entity_id
_entity_poly.type
_entity_poly.pdbx_seq_one_letter_code
_entity_poly.pdbx_strand_id
1 'polypeptide(L)'
;MSMLVTDISKHVAGIVGPSFVIGDPADLAAYKIEGKVPGAAARPATSTQVAELVKFAAAEKLAIVPMGARTKLGMIPSLNRYDLAIDMTRLDRVVAYDPDDLTLGVEPGVPLGRIAGVLAAHKQFLPLAVPFLNRATVGGTIASGVDSPLRQFFGTARDYVLGMEFVTGDGTLAKSGGRVVKNVSGYDLHKLMIGSMGSLGVITQINFRTFPSLAATCVFIAAVDSAARAIELRHRVVQSPLRPLTMDILSPRAAELLSSSVAARTDPNPIPANVFAPSHWSFVVSYAGTENVLARYERDLRQMAGGTSIALCEGSAASAALGRLREFTAIALESSAAATIVKMSALPTRLKELLNDASRIAEKMDVPWAAVARGVGVICCALLPGDRGEETRQRVQRTVAQLIEACDRLSGNAAILACPAEWKGSLPAPAAQRGDFEQMQKVKKVFDPDGNLAPALVSKRT
;
A
#
# COMPACT_ATOMS: atom_id res chain seq x y z
N MET A 1 -2.05 10.05 -36.48
CA MET A 1 -2.13 8.66 -36.97
C MET A 1 -1.55 7.80 -35.83
N SER A 2 -2.32 6.93 -35.21
CA SER A 2 -1.81 6.07 -34.10
C SER A 2 -0.76 5.11 -34.69
N MET A 3 0.41 5.05 -34.07
CA MET A 3 1.48 4.10 -34.45
C MET A 3 0.94 2.67 -34.34
N LEU A 4 1.23 1.82 -35.32
CA LEU A 4 0.83 0.42 -35.28
C LEU A 4 1.58 -0.31 -34.14
N VAL A 5 0.96 -1.28 -33.49
CA VAL A 5 1.55 -2.07 -32.40
C VAL A 5 2.90 -2.67 -32.80
N THR A 6 3.05 -3.13 -34.05
CA THR A 6 4.29 -3.66 -34.61
C THR A 6 5.41 -2.63 -34.61
N ASP A 7 5.11 -1.37 -34.84
CA ASP A 7 6.10 -0.28 -34.85
C ASP A 7 6.56 0.07 -33.43
N ILE A 8 5.64 0.05 -32.45
CA ILE A 8 5.99 0.25 -31.03
C ILE A 8 6.98 -0.82 -30.57
N SER A 9 6.66 -2.11 -30.79
CA SER A 9 7.50 -3.22 -30.38
C SER A 9 8.88 -3.18 -31.02
N LYS A 10 8.99 -2.80 -32.30
CA LYS A 10 10.26 -2.68 -33.03
C LYS A 10 11.14 -1.57 -32.45
N HIS A 11 10.56 -0.39 -32.18
CA HIS A 11 11.30 0.73 -31.60
C HIS A 11 11.78 0.42 -30.19
N VAL A 12 10.88 -0.13 -29.35
CA VAL A 12 11.17 -0.55 -27.98
C VAL A 12 12.28 -1.61 -27.96
N ALA A 13 12.31 -2.53 -28.93
CA ALA A 13 13.38 -3.53 -29.08
C ALA A 13 14.75 -2.89 -29.36
N GLY A 14 14.79 -1.77 -30.05
CA GLY A 14 16.03 -0.99 -30.24
C GLY A 14 16.58 -0.42 -28.93
N ILE A 15 15.74 -0.14 -27.94
CA ILE A 15 16.14 0.43 -26.65
C ILE A 15 16.54 -0.66 -25.64
N VAL A 16 15.67 -1.66 -25.43
CA VAL A 16 15.86 -2.64 -24.35
C VAL A 16 16.47 -3.98 -24.81
N GLY A 17 16.58 -4.18 -26.11
CA GLY A 17 16.93 -5.44 -26.77
C GLY A 17 15.69 -6.30 -27.07
N PRO A 18 15.69 -7.06 -28.18
CA PRO A 18 14.51 -7.82 -28.65
C PRO A 18 14.01 -8.86 -27.65
N SER A 19 14.89 -9.50 -26.90
CA SER A 19 14.52 -10.50 -25.86
C SER A 19 13.80 -9.89 -24.64
N PHE A 20 13.74 -8.58 -24.54
CA PHE A 20 13.17 -7.86 -23.40
C PHE A 20 11.95 -7.01 -23.76
N VAL A 21 11.42 -7.24 -24.96
CA VAL A 21 10.11 -6.76 -25.40
C VAL A 21 9.13 -7.91 -25.41
N ILE A 22 7.96 -7.67 -24.85
CA ILE A 22 6.83 -8.59 -24.87
C ILE A 22 5.82 -7.97 -25.82
N GLY A 23 5.56 -8.64 -26.93
CA GLY A 23 4.61 -8.23 -27.97
C GLY A 23 3.57 -9.30 -28.30
N ASP A 24 3.76 -10.54 -27.82
CA ASP A 24 2.79 -11.59 -28.01
C ASP A 24 1.52 -11.33 -27.20
N PRO A 25 0.31 -11.38 -27.81
CA PRO A 25 -0.94 -11.11 -27.11
C PRO A 25 -1.20 -12.03 -25.89
N ALA A 26 -0.75 -13.27 -25.90
CA ALA A 26 -0.91 -14.19 -24.79
C ALA A 26 -0.07 -13.76 -23.58
N ASP A 27 1.17 -13.33 -23.82
CA ASP A 27 2.07 -12.84 -22.78
C ASP A 27 1.66 -11.43 -22.27
N LEU A 28 1.15 -10.58 -23.17
CA LEU A 28 0.63 -9.27 -22.84
C LEU A 28 -0.61 -9.33 -21.94
N ALA A 29 -1.34 -10.42 -21.92
CA ALA A 29 -2.46 -10.64 -21.00
C ALA A 29 -2.03 -10.54 -19.52
N ALA A 30 -0.77 -10.85 -19.18
CA ALA A 30 -0.21 -10.69 -17.85
C ALA A 30 -0.02 -9.21 -17.43
N TYR A 31 -0.05 -8.29 -18.38
CA TYR A 31 0.07 -6.82 -18.19
C TYR A 31 -1.27 -6.11 -18.21
N LYS A 32 -2.36 -6.84 -18.30
CA LYS A 32 -3.72 -6.30 -18.37
C LYS A 32 -4.07 -5.47 -17.13
N ILE A 33 -4.61 -4.28 -17.35
CA ILE A 33 -5.17 -3.39 -16.33
C ILE A 33 -6.63 -3.10 -16.72
N GLU A 34 -7.59 -3.54 -15.92
CA GLU A 34 -9.03 -3.30 -16.11
C GLU A 34 -9.54 -3.69 -17.51
N GLY A 35 -9.13 -4.82 -18.00
CA GLY A 35 -9.52 -5.25 -19.32
C GLY A 35 -8.67 -4.69 -20.46
N LYS A 36 -7.94 -3.60 -20.26
CA LYS A 36 -7.03 -3.04 -21.26
C LYS A 36 -5.69 -3.78 -21.26
N VAL A 37 -5.25 -4.20 -22.44
CA VAL A 37 -3.96 -4.82 -22.68
C VAL A 37 -3.10 -3.81 -23.43
N PRO A 38 -1.82 -3.59 -23.07
CA PRO A 38 -0.96 -2.67 -23.80
C PRO A 38 -0.57 -3.23 -25.17
N GLY A 39 -0.15 -2.37 -26.09
CA GLY A 39 0.39 -2.78 -27.36
C GLY A 39 1.76 -3.47 -27.28
N ALA A 40 2.54 -3.17 -26.22
CA ALA A 40 3.82 -3.80 -25.91
C ALA A 40 4.14 -3.67 -24.41
N ALA A 41 5.05 -4.54 -23.92
CA ALA A 41 5.68 -4.34 -22.62
C ALA A 41 7.21 -4.38 -22.77
N ALA A 42 7.88 -3.40 -22.15
CA ALA A 42 9.34 -3.26 -22.16
C ALA A 42 9.91 -3.59 -20.79
N ARG A 43 11.02 -4.32 -20.75
CA ARG A 43 11.75 -4.69 -19.53
C ARG A 43 13.14 -4.05 -19.52
N PRO A 44 13.28 -2.75 -19.17
CA PRO A 44 14.55 -2.06 -19.10
C PRO A 44 15.45 -2.63 -17.99
N ALA A 45 16.78 -2.56 -18.20
CA ALA A 45 17.80 -2.97 -17.22
C ALA A 45 18.58 -1.80 -16.62
N THR A 46 18.40 -0.57 -17.15
CA THR A 46 19.11 0.63 -16.69
C THR A 46 18.19 1.84 -16.65
N SER A 47 18.52 2.82 -15.80
CA SER A 47 17.81 4.11 -15.75
C SER A 47 17.84 4.85 -17.08
N THR A 48 18.92 4.71 -17.86
CA THR A 48 19.05 5.28 -19.21
C THR A 48 18.02 4.68 -20.15
N GLN A 49 17.86 3.36 -20.19
CA GLN A 49 16.81 2.71 -20.99
C GLN A 49 15.41 3.14 -20.57
N VAL A 50 15.17 3.36 -19.28
CA VAL A 50 13.89 3.92 -18.81
C VAL A 50 13.68 5.32 -19.36
N ALA A 51 14.69 6.18 -19.31
CA ALA A 51 14.62 7.54 -19.84
C ALA A 51 14.35 7.56 -21.35
N GLU A 52 15.03 6.71 -22.12
CA GLU A 52 14.81 6.56 -23.56
C GLU A 52 13.40 6.06 -23.90
N LEU A 53 12.87 5.07 -23.15
CA LEU A 53 11.49 4.59 -23.31
C LEU A 53 10.46 5.69 -23.04
N VAL A 54 10.64 6.47 -21.96
CA VAL A 54 9.74 7.56 -21.61
C VAL A 54 9.82 8.67 -22.66
N LYS A 55 11.01 9.03 -23.10
CA LYS A 55 11.23 10.02 -24.16
C LYS A 55 10.58 9.61 -25.48
N PHE A 56 10.71 8.34 -25.87
CA PHE A 56 10.04 7.77 -27.03
C PHE A 56 8.51 7.87 -26.86
N ALA A 57 7.99 7.46 -25.71
CA ALA A 57 6.56 7.52 -25.43
C ALA A 57 6.02 8.96 -25.46
N ALA A 58 6.78 9.95 -24.99
CA ALA A 58 6.43 11.35 -25.05
C ALA A 58 6.36 11.84 -26.52
N ALA A 59 7.37 11.54 -27.35
CA ALA A 59 7.40 11.91 -28.75
C ALA A 59 6.22 11.33 -29.55
N GLU A 60 5.86 10.06 -29.29
CA GLU A 60 4.78 9.34 -29.97
C GLU A 60 3.42 9.50 -29.25
N LYS A 61 3.37 10.28 -28.18
CA LYS A 61 2.17 10.49 -27.32
C LYS A 61 1.53 9.17 -26.83
N LEU A 62 2.37 8.21 -26.48
CA LEU A 62 1.92 6.92 -25.94
C LEU A 62 1.60 7.02 -24.44
N ALA A 63 0.52 6.39 -24.02
CA ALA A 63 0.18 6.25 -22.62
C ALA A 63 0.97 5.10 -21.98
N ILE A 64 1.83 5.40 -21.01
CA ILE A 64 2.70 4.42 -20.36
C ILE A 64 2.35 4.19 -18.91
N VAL A 65 2.50 2.95 -18.45
CA VAL A 65 2.30 2.58 -17.05
C VAL A 65 3.55 1.82 -16.55
N PRO A 66 4.31 2.43 -15.63
CA PRO A 66 5.40 1.72 -14.96
C PRO A 66 4.84 0.73 -13.94
N MET A 67 5.44 -0.45 -13.86
CA MET A 67 4.98 -1.51 -12.94
C MET A 67 6.14 -2.40 -12.47
N GLY A 68 5.99 -2.94 -11.28
CA GLY A 68 6.83 -4.01 -10.76
C GLY A 68 6.10 -5.37 -10.83
N ALA A 69 6.00 -6.08 -9.71
CA ALA A 69 5.32 -7.38 -9.61
C ALA A 69 3.78 -7.33 -9.72
N ARG A 70 3.19 -6.22 -10.08
CA ARG A 70 1.75 -6.03 -10.37
C ARG A 70 0.80 -6.30 -9.20
N THR A 71 1.31 -6.41 -7.98
CA THR A 71 0.52 -6.72 -6.77
C THR A 71 -0.46 -5.62 -6.35
N LYS A 72 -0.32 -4.40 -6.91
CA LYS A 72 -1.07 -3.20 -6.51
C LYS A 72 -1.71 -2.45 -7.68
N LEU A 73 -1.81 -3.09 -8.86
CA LEU A 73 -2.45 -2.47 -10.05
C LEU A 73 -3.93 -2.16 -9.80
N GLY A 74 -4.59 -2.91 -8.91
CA GLY A 74 -5.95 -2.62 -8.49
C GLY A 74 -6.14 -1.22 -7.88
N MET A 75 -5.09 -0.60 -7.37
CA MET A 75 -5.13 0.77 -6.80
C MET A 75 -5.08 1.88 -7.86
N ILE A 76 -4.63 1.58 -9.09
CA ILE A 76 -4.58 2.57 -10.17
C ILE A 76 -6.02 2.92 -10.58
N PRO A 77 -6.43 4.20 -10.64
CA PRO A 77 -7.73 4.59 -11.19
C PRO A 77 -7.92 4.14 -12.63
N SER A 78 -9.15 4.12 -13.10
CA SER A 78 -9.48 3.68 -14.46
C SER A 78 -8.66 4.45 -15.50
N LEU A 79 -7.89 3.74 -16.30
CA LEU A 79 -7.05 4.34 -17.36
C LEU A 79 -7.89 4.68 -18.58
N ASN A 80 -7.71 5.86 -19.17
CA ASN A 80 -8.33 6.21 -20.46
C ASN A 80 -7.61 5.48 -21.61
N ARG A 81 -6.28 5.48 -21.58
CA ARG A 81 -5.38 4.83 -22.57
C ARG A 81 -4.30 4.04 -21.85
N TYR A 82 -3.79 3.00 -22.52
CA TYR A 82 -2.68 2.19 -22.06
C TYR A 82 -1.98 1.54 -23.26
N ASP A 83 -0.88 2.13 -23.72
CA ASP A 83 -0.21 1.74 -24.96
C ASP A 83 1.07 0.92 -24.70
N LEU A 84 1.83 1.26 -23.63
CA LEU A 84 3.09 0.61 -23.28
C LEU A 84 3.19 0.35 -21.78
N ALA A 85 3.52 -0.90 -21.40
CA ALA A 85 3.94 -1.25 -20.05
C ALA A 85 5.46 -1.08 -19.90
N ILE A 86 5.92 -0.45 -18.81
CA ILE A 86 7.33 -0.45 -18.43
C ILE A 86 7.50 -1.36 -17.21
N ASP A 87 7.94 -2.58 -17.44
CA ASP A 87 8.16 -3.59 -16.40
C ASP A 87 9.55 -3.41 -15.76
N MET A 88 9.57 -2.85 -14.57
CA MET A 88 10.78 -2.48 -13.82
C MET A 88 11.46 -3.66 -13.13
N THR A 89 10.97 -4.89 -13.30
CA THR A 89 11.47 -6.05 -12.55
C THR A 89 12.91 -6.45 -12.87
N ARG A 90 13.51 -5.96 -13.98
CA ARG A 90 14.93 -6.16 -14.30
C ARG A 90 15.87 -5.15 -13.62
N LEU A 91 15.36 -4.03 -13.13
CA LEU A 91 16.13 -3.15 -12.25
C LEU A 91 15.99 -3.67 -10.82
N ASP A 92 16.74 -4.72 -10.48
CA ASP A 92 16.57 -5.49 -9.24
C ASP A 92 17.85 -5.57 -8.39
N ARG A 93 18.80 -4.67 -8.58
CA ARG A 93 20.06 -4.66 -7.83
C ARG A 93 19.94 -3.94 -6.49
N VAL A 94 20.66 -4.45 -5.49
CA VAL A 94 21.09 -3.67 -4.33
C VAL A 94 22.29 -2.86 -4.79
N VAL A 95 22.10 -1.55 -4.96
CA VAL A 95 23.10 -0.64 -5.54
C VAL A 95 24.17 -0.28 -4.53
N ALA A 96 23.75 -0.12 -3.28
CA ALA A 96 24.67 0.19 -2.18
C ALA A 96 24.03 -0.21 -0.85
N TYR A 97 24.84 -0.71 0.07
CA TYR A 97 24.41 -0.96 1.44
C TYR A 97 25.56 -0.66 2.38
N ASP A 98 25.29 0.22 3.32
CA ASP A 98 26.22 0.57 4.39
C ASP A 98 25.53 0.31 5.73
N PRO A 99 25.85 -0.85 6.37
CA PRO A 99 25.23 -1.21 7.64
C PRO A 99 25.59 -0.25 8.77
N ASP A 100 26.79 0.31 8.80
CA ASP A 100 27.25 1.18 9.88
C ASP A 100 26.55 2.55 9.82
N ASP A 101 26.32 3.07 8.62
CA ASP A 101 25.57 4.31 8.38
C ASP A 101 24.05 4.09 8.32
N LEU A 102 23.56 2.86 8.48
CA LEU A 102 22.14 2.51 8.38
C LEU A 102 21.51 2.99 7.06
N THR A 103 22.21 2.85 5.93
CA THR A 103 21.72 3.29 4.62
C THR A 103 21.70 2.16 3.60
N LEU A 104 20.65 2.13 2.79
CA LEU A 104 20.44 1.15 1.73
C LEU A 104 19.98 1.85 0.45
N GLY A 105 20.66 1.60 -0.66
CA GLY A 105 20.26 2.01 -2.01
C GLY A 105 19.85 0.81 -2.85
N VAL A 106 18.66 0.84 -3.44
CA VAL A 106 18.12 -0.28 -4.23
C VAL A 106 17.44 0.21 -5.50
N GLU A 107 17.41 -0.63 -6.51
CA GLU A 107 16.60 -0.46 -7.71
C GLU A 107 15.14 -0.85 -7.46
N PRO A 108 14.17 -0.30 -8.21
CA PRO A 108 12.74 -0.42 -7.92
C PRO A 108 12.17 -1.83 -8.08
N GLY A 109 12.80 -2.69 -8.87
CA GLY A 109 12.39 -4.07 -9.12
C GLY A 109 12.75 -5.06 -8.01
N VAL A 110 13.58 -4.66 -7.04
CA VAL A 110 13.99 -5.56 -5.93
C VAL A 110 12.75 -6.01 -5.14
N PRO A 111 12.52 -7.33 -4.97
CA PRO A 111 11.47 -7.83 -4.08
C PRO A 111 11.73 -7.46 -2.61
N LEU A 112 10.69 -7.10 -1.87
CA LEU A 112 10.82 -6.73 -0.45
C LEU A 112 11.38 -7.88 0.41
N GLY A 113 11.01 -9.12 0.09
CA GLY A 113 11.56 -10.30 0.79
C GLY A 113 13.07 -10.43 0.63
N ARG A 114 13.64 -10.07 -0.54
CA ARG A 114 15.10 -10.04 -0.76
C ARG A 114 15.76 -8.95 0.08
N ILE A 115 15.16 -7.76 0.17
CA ILE A 115 15.66 -6.69 1.04
C ILE A 115 15.66 -7.14 2.50
N ALA A 116 14.58 -7.78 2.95
CA ALA A 116 14.48 -8.29 4.32
C ALA A 116 15.61 -9.29 4.64
N GLY A 117 15.95 -10.19 3.70
CA GLY A 117 17.06 -11.14 3.85
C GLY A 117 18.43 -10.45 3.93
N VAL A 118 18.69 -9.47 3.06
CA VAL A 118 19.96 -8.70 3.07
C VAL A 118 20.12 -7.97 4.40
N LEU A 119 19.10 -7.29 4.88
CA LEU A 119 19.15 -6.51 6.11
C LEU A 119 19.24 -7.39 7.36
N ALA A 120 18.57 -8.53 7.38
CA ALA A 120 18.58 -9.47 8.52
C ALA A 120 20.01 -10.00 8.81
N ALA A 121 20.85 -10.18 7.78
CA ALA A 121 22.24 -10.59 7.94
C ALA A 121 23.07 -9.61 8.79
N HIS A 122 22.67 -8.33 8.82
CA HIS A 122 23.27 -7.27 9.63
C HIS A 122 22.42 -6.81 10.81
N LYS A 123 21.43 -7.63 11.22
CA LYS A 123 20.51 -7.30 12.33
C LYS A 123 19.80 -5.97 12.10
N GLN A 124 19.35 -5.71 10.85
CA GLN A 124 18.61 -4.54 10.46
C GLN A 124 17.30 -4.91 9.75
N PHE A 125 16.42 -3.94 9.58
CA PHE A 125 15.18 -4.11 8.83
C PHE A 125 14.67 -2.77 8.26
N LEU A 126 13.68 -2.85 7.33
CA LEU A 126 12.87 -1.72 6.89
C LEU A 126 11.44 -1.88 7.41
N PRO A 127 10.80 -0.81 7.94
CA PRO A 127 9.43 -0.87 8.46
C PRO A 127 8.35 -0.87 7.36
N LEU A 128 8.61 -1.54 6.24
CA LEU A 128 7.71 -1.74 5.10
C LEU A 128 6.91 -3.04 5.25
N ALA A 129 6.08 -3.12 6.29
CA ALA A 129 5.18 -4.25 6.50
C ALA A 129 3.91 -4.08 5.64
N VAL A 130 3.99 -4.45 4.37
CA VAL A 130 2.92 -4.28 3.36
C VAL A 130 2.46 -5.63 2.81
N PRO A 131 1.23 -5.74 2.26
CA PRO A 131 0.73 -6.97 1.67
C PRO A 131 1.60 -7.47 0.52
N PHE A 132 1.58 -8.80 0.33
CA PHE A 132 2.36 -9.51 -0.72
C PHE A 132 3.88 -9.37 -0.56
N LEU A 133 4.40 -9.38 0.68
CA LEU A 133 5.81 -9.11 1.00
C LEU A 133 6.80 -9.86 0.09
N ASN A 134 6.59 -11.13 -0.17
CA ASN A 134 7.50 -11.98 -0.97
C ASN A 134 7.43 -11.70 -2.48
N ARG A 135 6.37 -11.05 -2.96
CA ARG A 135 6.15 -10.75 -4.38
C ARG A 135 6.30 -9.27 -4.68
N ALA A 136 5.89 -8.39 -3.76
CA ALA A 136 5.89 -6.96 -3.98
C ALA A 136 7.31 -6.42 -4.20
N THR A 137 7.48 -5.60 -5.24
CA THR A 137 8.73 -4.86 -5.47
C THR A 137 8.75 -3.57 -4.65
N VAL A 138 9.94 -3.12 -4.29
CA VAL A 138 10.12 -1.89 -3.51
C VAL A 138 9.59 -0.67 -4.26
N GLY A 139 9.85 -0.52 -5.55
CA GLY A 139 9.37 0.60 -6.36
C GLY A 139 7.84 0.67 -6.41
N GLY A 140 7.18 -0.47 -6.68
CA GLY A 140 5.71 -0.55 -6.67
C GLY A 140 5.11 -0.26 -5.29
N THR A 141 5.79 -0.64 -4.21
CA THR A 141 5.37 -0.36 -2.83
C THR A 141 5.48 1.13 -2.51
N ILE A 142 6.58 1.75 -2.86
CA ILE A 142 6.82 3.18 -2.63
C ILE A 142 5.89 4.02 -3.52
N ALA A 143 5.79 3.70 -4.80
CA ALA A 143 4.91 4.42 -5.73
C ALA A 143 3.42 4.34 -5.31
N SER A 144 2.98 3.22 -4.73
CA SER A 144 1.59 3.08 -4.27
C SER A 144 1.31 3.72 -2.90
N GLY A 145 2.33 4.01 -2.10
CA GLY A 145 2.15 4.60 -0.77
C GLY A 145 1.29 3.74 0.17
N VAL A 146 1.38 2.40 0.02
CA VAL A 146 0.59 1.47 0.83
C VAL A 146 0.92 1.62 2.30
N ASP A 147 -0.11 1.57 3.13
CA ASP A 147 -0.02 1.70 4.57
C ASP A 147 0.64 0.48 5.22
N SER A 148 1.41 0.72 6.28
CA SER A 148 2.07 -0.30 7.10
C SER A 148 1.54 -0.24 8.53
N PRO A 149 1.27 -1.37 9.22
CA PRO A 149 0.98 -1.36 10.65
C PRO A 149 2.05 -0.66 11.48
N LEU A 150 3.32 -0.78 11.06
CA LEU A 150 4.48 -0.21 11.75
C LEU A 150 4.55 1.33 11.66
N ARG A 151 3.67 1.97 10.88
CA ARG A 151 3.60 3.44 10.83
C ARG A 151 3.29 4.08 12.18
N GLN A 152 2.71 3.33 13.10
CA GLN A 152 2.44 3.78 14.47
C GLN A 152 3.73 4.27 15.16
N PHE A 153 4.82 3.56 14.96
CA PHE A 153 6.11 3.85 15.61
C PHE A 153 7.15 4.46 14.66
N PHE A 154 7.23 3.97 13.42
CA PHE A 154 8.28 4.35 12.47
C PHE A 154 7.85 5.42 11.47
N GLY A 155 6.60 5.85 11.48
CA GLY A 155 6.07 6.72 10.44
C GLY A 155 5.78 6.00 9.12
N THR A 156 5.81 6.74 8.03
CA THR A 156 5.54 6.26 6.67
C THR A 156 6.83 6.20 5.85
N ALA A 157 6.77 5.70 4.62
CA ALA A 157 7.90 5.74 3.69
C ALA A 157 8.53 7.15 3.54
N ARG A 158 7.72 8.22 3.73
CA ARG A 158 8.21 9.61 3.68
C ARG A 158 9.20 9.96 4.80
N ASP A 159 9.23 9.16 5.87
CA ASP A 159 10.06 9.43 7.05
C ASP A 159 11.41 8.70 7.00
N TYR A 160 11.53 7.67 6.13
CA TYR A 160 12.76 6.88 6.02
C TYR A 160 13.28 6.68 4.59
N VAL A 161 12.61 7.20 3.58
CA VAL A 161 13.20 7.38 2.25
C VAL A 161 14.06 8.64 2.27
N LEU A 162 15.36 8.48 2.02
CA LEU A 162 16.35 9.56 2.06
C LEU A 162 16.51 10.27 0.71
N GLY A 163 16.18 9.58 -0.37
CA GLY A 163 16.27 10.13 -1.72
C GLY A 163 15.87 9.13 -2.78
N MET A 164 15.72 9.62 -4.01
CA MET A 164 15.37 8.82 -5.18
C MET A 164 16.04 9.35 -6.45
N GLU A 165 16.21 8.44 -7.40
CA GLU A 165 16.34 8.77 -8.82
C GLU A 165 15.06 8.35 -9.53
N PHE A 166 14.59 9.17 -10.46
CA PHE A 166 13.38 8.92 -11.23
C PHE A 166 13.44 9.62 -12.59
N VAL A 167 12.66 9.14 -13.55
CA VAL A 167 12.53 9.73 -14.87
C VAL A 167 11.20 10.46 -14.93
N THR A 168 11.22 11.74 -15.29
CA THR A 168 10.01 12.58 -15.51
C THR A 168 9.33 12.25 -16.84
N GLY A 169 8.11 12.73 -17.07
CA GLY A 169 7.30 12.38 -18.24
C GLY A 169 7.89 12.82 -19.59
N ASP A 170 8.86 13.73 -19.60
CA ASP A 170 9.64 14.15 -20.79
C ASP A 170 10.90 13.29 -21.03
N GLY A 171 11.15 12.27 -20.18
CA GLY A 171 12.33 11.41 -20.26
C GLY A 171 13.57 11.96 -19.57
N THR A 172 13.47 13.04 -18.78
CA THR A 172 14.59 13.60 -18.03
C THR A 172 14.87 12.75 -16.77
N LEU A 173 16.12 12.31 -16.61
CA LEU A 173 16.58 11.64 -15.38
C LEU A 173 16.80 12.70 -14.30
N ALA A 174 16.06 12.63 -13.22
CA ALA A 174 16.13 13.53 -12.08
C ALA A 174 16.53 12.80 -10.80
N LYS A 175 17.12 13.56 -9.86
CA LYS A 175 17.54 13.07 -8.55
C LYS A 175 17.10 14.03 -7.46
N SER A 176 16.61 13.50 -6.35
CA SER A 176 16.25 14.26 -5.16
C SER A 176 16.73 13.55 -3.91
N GLY A 177 17.37 14.28 -3.00
CA GLY A 177 18.00 13.70 -1.82
C GLY A 177 19.23 12.86 -2.15
N GLY A 178 19.63 11.99 -1.24
CA GLY A 178 20.82 11.16 -1.37
C GLY A 178 20.80 9.97 -0.42
N ARG A 179 21.97 9.50 0.02
CA ARG A 179 22.12 8.46 1.05
C ARG A 179 22.52 9.04 2.41
N VAL A 180 22.38 10.35 2.59
CA VAL A 180 22.70 11.03 3.85
C VAL A 180 21.42 11.33 4.62
N VAL A 181 21.44 11.11 5.93
CA VAL A 181 20.26 11.30 6.81
C VAL A 181 19.86 12.77 6.88
N LYS A 182 20.81 13.70 6.70
CA LYS A 182 20.53 15.13 6.68
C LYS A 182 20.92 15.72 5.33
N ASN A 183 19.91 16.07 4.53
CA ASN A 183 20.08 16.82 3.29
C ASN A 183 19.32 18.15 3.42
N VAL A 184 20.02 19.26 3.26
CA VAL A 184 19.47 20.63 3.33
C VAL A 184 19.52 21.34 1.97
N SER A 185 19.93 20.63 0.92
CA SER A 185 20.05 21.17 -0.43
C SER A 185 18.86 20.76 -1.29
N GLY A 186 18.11 21.72 -1.77
CA GLY A 186 16.97 21.53 -2.65
C GLY A 186 15.68 21.05 -1.95
N TYR A 187 14.66 20.81 -2.75
CA TYR A 187 13.37 20.31 -2.29
C TYR A 187 13.34 18.78 -2.22
N ASP A 188 12.58 18.23 -1.29
CA ASP A 188 12.35 16.79 -1.13
C ASP A 188 11.39 16.23 -2.20
N LEU A 189 11.74 16.40 -3.50
CA LEU A 189 10.89 15.94 -4.61
C LEU A 189 10.63 14.43 -4.56
N HIS A 190 11.55 13.64 -4.00
CA HIS A 190 11.34 12.21 -3.77
C HIS A 190 10.09 11.91 -2.93
N LYS A 191 9.70 12.83 -2.03
CA LYS A 191 8.47 12.69 -1.23
C LYS A 191 7.19 12.85 -2.07
N LEU A 192 7.25 13.50 -3.24
CA LEU A 192 6.12 13.56 -4.18
C LEU A 192 5.95 12.23 -4.93
N MET A 193 7.04 11.51 -5.18
CA MET A 193 7.00 10.21 -5.85
C MET A 193 6.34 9.13 -4.99
N ILE A 194 6.40 9.25 -3.65
CA ILE A 194 5.77 8.32 -2.71
C ILE A 194 4.25 8.49 -2.78
N GLY A 195 3.56 7.44 -3.25
CA GLY A 195 2.10 7.46 -3.44
C GLY A 195 1.64 8.08 -4.77
N SER A 196 2.57 8.42 -5.67
CA SER A 196 2.25 9.00 -6.99
C SER A 196 1.67 7.98 -7.98
N MET A 197 1.70 6.70 -7.69
CA MET A 197 1.27 5.60 -8.58
C MET A 197 1.95 5.63 -9.96
N GLY A 198 3.18 6.19 -10.04
CA GLY A 198 3.91 6.34 -11.29
C GLY A 198 3.37 7.47 -12.19
N SER A 199 2.49 8.34 -11.70
CA SER A 199 1.93 9.43 -12.49
C SER A 199 2.82 10.67 -12.59
N LEU A 200 3.81 10.81 -11.69
CA LEU A 200 4.73 11.95 -11.66
C LEU A 200 6.12 11.59 -12.20
N GLY A 201 6.44 10.30 -12.27
CA GLY A 201 7.73 9.82 -12.75
C GLY A 201 7.87 8.34 -12.60
N VAL A 202 8.85 7.78 -13.29
CA VAL A 202 9.23 6.37 -13.20
C VAL A 202 10.44 6.25 -12.26
N ILE A 203 10.25 5.66 -11.09
CA ILE A 203 11.30 5.50 -10.08
C ILE A 203 12.35 4.50 -10.59
N THR A 204 13.63 4.88 -10.55
CA THR A 204 14.76 4.06 -11.00
C THR A 204 15.74 3.67 -9.90
N GLN A 205 15.78 4.41 -8.78
CA GLN A 205 16.53 4.06 -7.58
C GLN A 205 15.87 4.67 -6.34
N ILE A 206 15.98 3.99 -5.19
CA ILE A 206 15.46 4.46 -3.91
C ILE A 206 16.54 4.26 -2.85
N ASN A 207 16.79 5.31 -2.07
CA ASN A 207 17.70 5.28 -0.93
C ASN A 207 16.90 5.33 0.37
N PHE A 208 17.17 4.40 1.28
CA PHE A 208 16.49 4.25 2.56
C PHE A 208 17.44 4.46 3.73
N ARG A 209 16.89 4.99 4.82
CA ARG A 209 17.39 4.75 6.15
C ARG A 209 16.87 3.39 6.62
N THR A 210 17.77 2.53 7.11
CA THR A 210 17.43 1.26 7.76
C THR A 210 17.31 1.45 9.28
N PHE A 211 16.83 0.42 9.96
CA PHE A 211 16.66 0.43 11.41
C PHE A 211 17.27 -0.84 12.00
N PRO A 212 17.83 -0.78 13.22
CA PRO A 212 18.24 -1.99 13.95
C PRO A 212 17.08 -2.95 14.15
N SER A 213 17.31 -4.24 14.02
CA SER A 213 16.31 -5.28 14.26
C SER A 213 15.72 -5.11 15.66
N LEU A 214 14.42 -5.30 15.74
CA LEU A 214 13.72 -5.28 17.01
C LEU A 214 14.20 -6.46 17.87
N ALA A 215 14.33 -6.22 19.16
CA ALA A 215 14.50 -7.27 20.17
C ALA A 215 13.26 -8.18 20.18
N ALA A 216 13.08 -9.00 21.17
CA ALA A 216 11.88 -9.83 21.28
C ALA A 216 10.60 -9.00 21.10
N THR A 217 9.68 -9.51 20.28
CA THR A 217 8.42 -8.85 19.95
C THR A 217 7.26 -9.67 20.51
N CYS A 218 6.30 -8.96 21.13
CA CYS A 218 5.05 -9.52 21.61
C CYS A 218 3.85 -8.86 20.92
N VAL A 219 2.76 -9.61 20.79
CA VAL A 219 1.45 -9.12 20.34
C VAL A 219 0.42 -9.41 21.42
N PHE A 220 -0.17 -8.37 21.96
CA PHE A 220 -1.25 -8.39 22.94
C PHE A 220 -2.58 -8.19 22.20
N ILE A 221 -3.53 -9.09 22.44
CA ILE A 221 -4.84 -9.07 21.80
C ILE A 221 -5.91 -9.14 22.88
N ALA A 222 -6.74 -8.10 22.99
CA ALA A 222 -7.88 -8.08 23.90
C ALA A 222 -9.17 -8.22 23.10
N ALA A 223 -9.98 -9.25 23.43
CA ALA A 223 -11.31 -9.45 22.89
C ALA A 223 -12.31 -8.56 23.62
N VAL A 224 -13.03 -7.70 22.92
CA VAL A 224 -13.97 -6.74 23.51
C VAL A 224 -15.34 -6.79 22.82
N ASP A 225 -16.38 -6.38 23.54
CA ASP A 225 -17.76 -6.49 23.07
C ASP A 225 -18.14 -5.43 22.00
N SER A 226 -17.39 -4.35 21.92
CA SER A 226 -17.75 -3.23 21.03
C SER A 226 -16.56 -2.45 20.51
N ALA A 227 -16.75 -1.77 19.37
CA ALA A 227 -15.82 -0.78 18.84
C ALA A 227 -15.51 0.32 19.87
N ALA A 228 -16.52 0.74 20.63
CA ALA A 228 -16.38 1.77 21.66
C ALA A 228 -15.38 1.35 22.74
N ARG A 229 -15.43 0.10 23.19
CA ARG A 229 -14.50 -0.45 24.18
C ARG A 229 -13.07 -0.56 23.62
N ALA A 230 -12.92 -0.99 22.36
CA ALA A 230 -11.62 -1.02 21.68
C ALA A 230 -11.00 0.39 21.55
N ILE A 231 -11.81 1.38 21.21
CA ILE A 231 -11.39 2.80 21.14
C ILE A 231 -11.00 3.32 22.53
N GLU A 232 -11.70 2.94 23.57
CA GLU A 232 -11.34 3.31 24.94
C GLU A 232 -9.97 2.76 25.34
N LEU A 233 -9.70 1.48 25.05
CA LEU A 233 -8.38 0.87 25.29
C LEU A 233 -7.29 1.61 24.51
N ARG A 234 -7.53 1.88 23.22
CA ARG A 234 -6.61 2.70 22.41
C ARG A 234 -6.33 4.04 23.08
N HIS A 235 -7.37 4.72 23.58
CA HIS A 235 -7.21 6.03 24.23
C HIS A 235 -6.34 5.95 25.49
N ARG A 236 -6.56 4.94 26.33
CA ARG A 236 -5.75 4.67 27.50
C ARG A 236 -4.28 4.44 27.16
N VAL A 237 -4.00 3.65 26.11
CA VAL A 237 -2.62 3.41 25.64
C VAL A 237 -1.97 4.70 25.14
N VAL A 238 -2.71 5.52 24.36
CA VAL A 238 -2.19 6.81 23.85
C VAL A 238 -1.87 7.80 24.98
N GLN A 239 -2.63 7.77 26.06
CA GLN A 239 -2.41 8.63 27.24
C GLN A 239 -1.33 8.09 28.19
N SER A 240 -0.88 6.85 27.99
CA SER A 240 0.16 6.22 28.81
C SER A 240 1.58 6.53 28.30
N PRO A 241 2.61 6.22 29.07
CA PRO A 241 4.00 6.30 28.61
C PRO A 241 4.39 5.17 27.62
N LEU A 242 3.50 4.23 27.32
CA LEU A 242 3.78 3.14 26.40
C LEU A 242 3.96 3.67 24.96
N ARG A 243 4.85 3.03 24.22
CA ARG A 243 5.16 3.36 22.82
C ARG A 243 5.08 2.09 21.96
N PRO A 244 3.85 1.63 21.62
CA PRO A 244 3.66 0.41 20.86
C PRO A 244 4.20 0.54 19.42
N LEU A 245 4.65 -0.57 18.86
CA LEU A 245 5.05 -0.67 17.44
C LEU A 245 3.85 -0.57 16.52
N THR A 246 2.79 -1.29 16.85
CA THR A 246 1.49 -1.25 16.15
C THR A 246 0.37 -1.13 17.17
N MET A 247 -0.73 -0.55 16.74
CA MET A 247 -1.96 -0.48 17.53
C MET A 247 -3.14 -0.49 16.58
N ASP A 248 -3.91 -1.58 16.63
CA ASP A 248 -4.95 -1.87 15.66
C ASP A 248 -6.27 -2.24 16.37
N ILE A 249 -7.39 -1.92 15.73
CA ILE A 249 -8.73 -2.37 16.12
C ILE A 249 -9.29 -3.17 14.97
N LEU A 250 -9.72 -4.39 15.26
CA LEU A 250 -10.31 -5.30 14.28
C LEU A 250 -11.82 -5.39 14.51
N SER A 251 -12.60 -5.27 13.44
CA SER A 251 -14.01 -5.66 13.49
C SER A 251 -14.15 -7.17 13.65
N PRO A 252 -15.30 -7.70 14.13
CA PRO A 252 -15.49 -9.14 14.29
C PRO A 252 -15.20 -9.94 13.02
N ARG A 253 -15.65 -9.47 11.87
CA ARG A 253 -15.38 -10.11 10.59
C ARG A 253 -13.91 -10.05 10.19
N ALA A 254 -13.19 -8.97 10.51
CA ALA A 254 -11.75 -8.90 10.28
C ALA A 254 -10.99 -9.91 11.15
N ALA A 255 -11.36 -10.03 12.42
CA ALA A 255 -10.80 -11.03 13.34
C ALA A 255 -11.04 -12.46 12.83
N GLU A 256 -12.24 -12.74 12.31
CA GLU A 256 -12.59 -14.03 11.70
C GLU A 256 -11.73 -14.33 10.45
N LEU A 257 -11.62 -13.39 9.52
CA LEU A 257 -10.79 -13.54 8.33
C LEU A 257 -9.32 -13.79 8.66
N LEU A 258 -8.77 -13.05 9.62
CA LEU A 258 -7.39 -13.22 10.06
C LEU A 258 -7.15 -14.52 10.82
N SER A 259 -8.16 -15.10 11.47
CA SER A 259 -8.10 -16.39 12.16
C SER A 259 -8.33 -17.59 11.22
N SER A 260 -8.88 -17.36 10.01
CA SER A 260 -9.26 -18.44 9.10
C SER A 260 -8.05 -19.16 8.48
N SER A 261 -8.29 -20.40 8.01
CA SER A 261 -7.27 -21.22 7.34
C SER A 261 -6.74 -20.61 6.03
N VAL A 262 -7.51 -19.73 5.38
CA VAL A 262 -7.08 -18.98 4.18
C VAL A 262 -5.90 -18.07 4.52
N ALA A 263 -5.94 -17.39 5.67
CA ALA A 263 -4.84 -16.57 6.15
C ALA A 263 -3.56 -17.38 6.46
N ALA A 264 -3.69 -18.65 6.81
CA ALA A 264 -2.55 -19.53 7.10
C ALA A 264 -1.72 -19.91 5.86
N ARG A 265 -2.25 -19.73 4.65
CA ARG A 265 -1.53 -20.08 3.42
C ARG A 265 -0.40 -19.10 3.07
N THR A 266 -0.44 -17.91 3.62
CA THR A 266 0.54 -16.84 3.33
C THR A 266 1.69 -16.80 4.33
N ASP A 267 1.53 -17.42 5.50
CA ASP A 267 2.57 -17.48 6.54
C ASP A 267 2.83 -18.95 6.94
N PRO A 268 4.09 -19.43 6.86
CA PRO A 268 4.44 -20.80 7.25
C PRO A 268 4.35 -21.06 8.76
N ASN A 269 4.27 -20.00 9.59
CA ASN A 269 4.22 -20.12 11.03
C ASN A 269 2.77 -20.25 11.52
N PRO A 270 2.43 -21.30 12.26
CA PRO A 270 1.09 -21.44 12.84
C PRO A 270 0.88 -20.40 13.95
N ILE A 271 -0.27 -19.76 13.95
CA ILE A 271 -0.76 -19.03 15.13
C ILE A 271 -1.80 -19.88 15.84
N PRO A 272 -1.99 -19.69 17.16
CA PRO A 272 -3.09 -20.33 17.87
C PRO A 272 -4.44 -20.07 17.18
N ALA A 273 -5.28 -21.09 17.11
CA ALA A 273 -6.64 -20.93 16.58
C ALA A 273 -7.37 -19.85 17.40
N ASN A 274 -8.15 -19.02 16.69
CA ASN A 274 -8.96 -17.97 17.31
C ASN A 274 -8.20 -16.88 18.09
N VAL A 275 -6.89 -16.72 17.84
CA VAL A 275 -6.07 -15.71 18.53
C VAL A 275 -6.63 -14.30 18.39
N PHE A 276 -7.24 -13.96 17.25
CA PHE A 276 -7.89 -12.67 17.00
C PHE A 276 -9.36 -12.61 17.49
N ALA A 277 -9.80 -13.58 18.30
CA ALA A 277 -11.14 -13.63 18.88
C ALA A 277 -12.28 -13.43 17.85
N PRO A 278 -12.50 -14.40 16.94
CA PRO A 278 -13.62 -14.32 16.00
C PRO A 278 -14.94 -13.99 16.71
N SER A 279 -15.83 -13.26 16.02
CA SER A 279 -17.11 -12.76 16.54
C SER A 279 -17.03 -11.66 17.62
N HIS A 280 -15.83 -11.20 17.97
CA HIS A 280 -15.62 -10.07 18.87
C HIS A 280 -14.83 -8.98 18.17
N TRP A 281 -14.97 -7.75 18.65
CA TRP A 281 -14.01 -6.71 18.35
C TRP A 281 -12.68 -7.06 19.03
N SER A 282 -11.57 -6.78 18.39
CA SER A 282 -10.25 -7.03 18.97
C SER A 282 -9.43 -5.76 19.01
N PHE A 283 -8.86 -5.47 20.18
CA PHE A 283 -7.83 -4.44 20.30
C PHE A 283 -6.47 -5.13 20.31
N VAL A 284 -5.63 -4.80 19.35
CA VAL A 284 -4.34 -5.45 19.08
C VAL A 284 -3.21 -4.45 19.25
N VAL A 285 -2.23 -4.79 20.08
CA VAL A 285 -1.03 -3.98 20.33
C VAL A 285 0.20 -4.85 20.15
N SER A 286 1.15 -4.42 19.32
CA SER A 286 2.49 -5.04 19.32
C SER A 286 3.53 -4.13 19.93
N TYR A 287 4.49 -4.74 20.60
CA TYR A 287 5.59 -4.06 21.28
C TYR A 287 6.85 -4.91 21.25
N ALA A 288 8.00 -4.28 21.40
CA ALA A 288 9.28 -4.96 21.43
C ALA A 288 10.20 -4.35 22.50
N GLY A 289 11.10 -5.16 23.00
CA GLY A 289 12.08 -4.71 23.98
C GLY A 289 12.81 -5.83 24.68
N THR A 290 13.53 -5.48 25.74
CA THR A 290 14.10 -6.45 26.68
C THR A 290 12.99 -7.11 27.50
N GLU A 291 13.28 -8.22 28.15
CA GLU A 291 12.33 -8.95 29.00
C GLU A 291 11.60 -8.06 30.01
N ASN A 292 12.33 -7.17 30.69
CA ASN A 292 11.74 -6.24 31.66
C ASN A 292 10.77 -5.23 30.98
N VAL A 293 11.08 -4.81 29.76
CA VAL A 293 10.19 -3.92 28.96
C VAL A 293 8.92 -4.68 28.57
N LEU A 294 9.06 -5.91 28.09
CA LEU A 294 7.91 -6.75 27.71
C LEU A 294 7.00 -7.03 28.90
N ALA A 295 7.56 -7.41 30.04
CA ALA A 295 6.80 -7.66 31.28
C ALA A 295 6.05 -6.39 31.75
N ARG A 296 6.67 -5.21 31.62
CA ARG A 296 5.99 -3.94 31.92
C ARG A 296 4.81 -3.69 30.99
N TYR A 297 5.00 -3.85 29.67
CA TYR A 297 3.91 -3.66 28.69
C TYR A 297 2.75 -4.59 28.99
N GLU A 298 3.03 -5.86 29.22
CA GLU A 298 1.99 -6.85 29.52
C GLU A 298 1.20 -6.46 30.76
N ARG A 299 1.87 -6.15 31.87
CA ARG A 299 1.24 -5.74 33.13
C ARG A 299 0.35 -4.51 32.92
N ASP A 300 0.88 -3.48 32.29
CA ASP A 300 0.17 -2.20 32.13
C ASP A 300 -1.03 -2.38 31.18
N LEU A 301 -0.88 -3.15 30.08
CA LEU A 301 -1.96 -3.46 29.16
C LEU A 301 -3.05 -4.34 29.80
N ARG A 302 -2.69 -5.33 30.62
CA ARG A 302 -3.65 -6.15 31.39
C ARG A 302 -4.45 -5.29 32.36
N GLN A 303 -3.80 -4.35 33.04
CA GLN A 303 -4.47 -3.41 33.93
C GLN A 303 -5.46 -2.52 33.18
N MET A 304 -5.09 -2.01 32.00
CA MET A 304 -5.97 -1.21 31.16
C MET A 304 -7.16 -1.99 30.62
N ALA A 305 -6.93 -3.25 30.24
CA ALA A 305 -7.97 -4.13 29.70
C ALA A 305 -9.02 -4.55 30.74
N GLY A 306 -8.64 -4.57 32.03
CA GLY A 306 -9.52 -5.04 33.11
C GLY A 306 -9.82 -6.52 32.97
N GLY A 307 -11.09 -6.91 33.19
CA GLY A 307 -11.54 -8.31 33.09
C GLY A 307 -11.71 -8.87 31.68
N THR A 308 -11.18 -8.21 30.66
CA THR A 308 -11.29 -8.61 29.25
C THR A 308 -10.45 -9.86 28.97
N SER A 309 -10.93 -10.76 28.11
CA SER A 309 -10.16 -11.92 27.62
C SER A 309 -8.96 -11.47 26.80
N ILE A 310 -7.79 -12.00 27.10
CA ILE A 310 -6.51 -11.59 26.51
C ILE A 310 -5.78 -12.80 25.94
N ALA A 311 -5.31 -12.69 24.70
CA ALA A 311 -4.30 -13.57 24.12
C ALA A 311 -2.97 -12.83 24.01
N LEU A 312 -1.87 -13.53 24.30
CA LEU A 312 -0.50 -13.04 24.14
C LEU A 312 0.22 -13.94 23.14
N CYS A 313 0.84 -13.34 22.13
CA CYS A 313 1.68 -14.04 21.18
C CYS A 313 3.13 -13.56 21.32
N GLU A 314 4.07 -14.50 21.35
CA GLU A 314 5.49 -14.24 21.45
C GLU A 314 6.26 -14.99 20.35
N GLY A 315 7.50 -14.61 20.09
CA GLY A 315 8.38 -15.28 19.14
C GLY A 315 7.77 -15.47 17.75
N SER A 316 7.72 -16.71 17.27
CA SER A 316 7.16 -17.05 15.96
C SER A 316 5.65 -16.77 15.86
N ALA A 317 4.90 -16.96 16.95
CA ALA A 317 3.46 -16.65 16.98
C ALA A 317 3.21 -15.14 16.86
N ALA A 318 4.04 -14.29 17.47
CA ALA A 318 3.96 -12.83 17.30
C ALA A 318 4.25 -12.43 15.84
N SER A 319 5.29 -13.01 15.26
CA SER A 319 5.66 -12.77 13.85
C SER A 319 4.52 -13.16 12.90
N ALA A 320 3.91 -14.32 13.13
CA ALA A 320 2.78 -14.81 12.35
C ALA A 320 1.53 -13.92 12.51
N ALA A 321 1.22 -13.47 13.73
CA ALA A 321 0.10 -12.56 13.98
C ALA A 321 0.28 -11.21 13.25
N LEU A 322 1.48 -10.62 13.32
CA LEU A 322 1.83 -9.41 12.59
C LEU A 322 1.81 -9.63 11.06
N GLY A 323 2.25 -10.80 10.60
CA GLY A 323 2.16 -11.21 9.20
C GLY A 323 0.72 -11.18 8.70
N ARG A 324 -0.22 -11.75 9.43
CA ARG A 324 -1.65 -11.75 9.07
C ARG A 324 -2.27 -10.35 9.08
N LEU A 325 -1.96 -9.52 10.09
CA LEU A 325 -2.39 -8.12 10.11
C LEU A 325 -1.90 -7.34 8.89
N ARG A 326 -0.68 -7.60 8.44
CA ARG A 326 -0.10 -7.04 7.22
C ARG A 326 -0.86 -7.47 5.97
N GLU A 327 -1.25 -8.75 5.90
CA GLU A 327 -1.91 -9.33 4.73
C GLU A 327 -3.44 -9.12 4.71
N PHE A 328 -4.02 -8.38 5.64
CA PHE A 328 -5.47 -8.19 5.75
C PHE A 328 -6.16 -7.86 4.42
N THR A 329 -5.59 -6.92 3.64
CA THR A 329 -6.19 -6.52 2.35
C THR A 329 -6.14 -7.65 1.32
N ALA A 330 -5.08 -8.44 1.30
CA ALA A 330 -4.96 -9.61 0.41
C ALA A 330 -5.96 -10.70 0.81
N ILE A 331 -6.05 -10.99 2.12
CA ILE A 331 -7.01 -11.97 2.67
C ILE A 331 -8.45 -11.55 2.36
N ALA A 332 -8.77 -10.27 2.53
CA ALA A 332 -10.10 -9.75 2.23
C ALA A 332 -10.44 -9.87 0.74
N LEU A 333 -9.49 -9.60 -0.16
CA LEU A 333 -9.67 -9.75 -1.61
C LEU A 333 -9.87 -11.22 -2.02
N GLU A 334 -9.25 -12.16 -1.33
CA GLU A 334 -9.42 -13.60 -1.57
C GLU A 334 -10.75 -14.13 -1.01
N SER A 335 -11.31 -13.49 0.02
CA SER A 335 -12.53 -13.94 0.71
C SER A 335 -13.83 -13.64 -0.05
N SER A 336 -13.81 -12.71 -1.00
CA SER A 336 -14.98 -12.36 -1.82
C SER A 336 -14.55 -11.95 -3.22
N ALA A 337 -15.16 -12.57 -4.23
CA ALA A 337 -14.91 -12.22 -5.64
C ALA A 337 -15.28 -10.76 -5.97
N ALA A 338 -16.15 -10.14 -5.19
CA ALA A 338 -16.61 -8.76 -5.34
C ALA A 338 -16.02 -7.81 -4.28
N ALA A 339 -14.98 -8.23 -3.59
CA ALA A 339 -14.35 -7.42 -2.55
C ALA A 339 -13.97 -6.03 -3.05
N THR A 340 -14.35 -5.02 -2.27
CA THR A 340 -13.99 -3.62 -2.53
C THR A 340 -13.32 -3.06 -1.28
N ILE A 341 -12.07 -2.64 -1.42
CA ILE A 341 -11.25 -2.14 -0.30
C ILE A 341 -11.22 -0.62 -0.34
N VAL A 342 -11.72 0.01 0.71
CA VAL A 342 -11.69 1.47 0.88
C VAL A 342 -10.74 1.80 2.04
N LYS A 343 -9.70 2.55 1.75
CA LYS A 343 -8.84 3.15 2.77
C LYS A 343 -9.43 4.50 3.15
N MET A 344 -9.72 4.67 4.42
CA MET A 344 -10.20 5.92 5.00
C MET A 344 -9.17 6.46 5.98
N SER A 345 -9.03 7.75 6.07
CA SER A 345 -8.13 8.39 7.04
C SER A 345 -8.73 9.69 7.55
N ALA A 346 -8.58 9.93 8.85
CA ALA A 346 -8.92 11.18 9.51
C ALA A 346 -7.90 11.44 10.62
N LEU A 347 -8.02 12.57 11.32
CA LEU A 347 -7.23 12.80 12.52
C LEU A 347 -7.41 11.66 13.52
N PRO A 348 -6.36 11.24 14.26
CA PRO A 348 -6.45 10.15 15.24
C PRO A 348 -7.53 10.36 16.30
N THR A 349 -7.87 11.63 16.62
CA THR A 349 -8.96 12.01 17.52
C THR A 349 -10.35 11.74 16.96
N ARG A 350 -10.49 11.65 15.64
CA ARG A 350 -11.74 11.36 14.92
C ARG A 350 -11.93 9.88 14.57
N LEU A 351 -10.98 9.02 14.97
CA LEU A 351 -11.05 7.59 14.63
C LEU A 351 -12.34 6.92 15.11
N LYS A 352 -12.82 7.29 16.31
CA LYS A 352 -14.09 6.77 16.85
C LYS A 352 -15.27 7.09 15.93
N GLU A 353 -15.40 8.34 15.52
CA GLU A 353 -16.47 8.82 14.66
C GLU A 353 -16.40 8.12 13.28
N LEU A 354 -15.21 8.06 12.69
CA LEU A 354 -15.00 7.42 11.40
C LEU A 354 -15.32 5.92 11.42
N LEU A 355 -14.93 5.19 12.48
CA LEU A 355 -15.20 3.77 12.62
C LEU A 355 -16.70 3.48 12.83
N ASN A 356 -17.37 4.29 13.65
CA ASN A 356 -18.81 4.19 13.86
C ASN A 356 -19.61 4.51 12.58
N ASP A 357 -19.18 5.53 11.82
CA ASP A 357 -19.82 5.83 10.53
C ASP A 357 -19.64 4.68 9.54
N ALA A 358 -18.43 4.09 9.45
CA ALA A 358 -18.19 2.95 8.57
C ALA A 358 -19.09 1.74 8.90
N SER A 359 -19.21 1.39 10.19
CA SER A 359 -20.11 0.33 10.67
C SER A 359 -21.55 0.61 10.28
N ARG A 360 -22.07 1.76 10.70
CA ARG A 360 -23.45 2.18 10.46
C ARG A 360 -23.81 2.23 8.96
N ILE A 361 -22.90 2.73 8.13
CA ILE A 361 -23.12 2.83 6.67
C ILE A 361 -23.19 1.44 6.05
N ALA A 362 -22.24 0.56 6.35
CA ALA A 362 -22.18 -0.79 5.79
C ALA A 362 -23.41 -1.62 6.22
N GLU A 363 -23.79 -1.54 7.49
CA GLU A 363 -24.98 -2.21 8.06
C GLU A 363 -26.27 -1.68 7.41
N LYS A 364 -26.45 -0.35 7.31
CA LYS A 364 -27.63 0.26 6.67
C LYS A 364 -27.77 -0.14 5.21
N MET A 365 -26.66 -0.34 4.50
CA MET A 365 -26.65 -0.74 3.09
C MET A 365 -26.70 -2.25 2.90
N ASP A 366 -26.75 -3.03 3.98
CA ASP A 366 -26.73 -4.49 3.96
C ASP A 366 -25.56 -5.03 3.11
N VAL A 367 -24.36 -4.50 3.34
CA VAL A 367 -23.13 -4.95 2.70
C VAL A 367 -22.23 -5.59 3.76
N PRO A 368 -21.93 -6.89 3.67
CA PRO A 368 -20.98 -7.53 4.57
C PRO A 368 -19.64 -6.80 4.53
N TRP A 369 -19.06 -6.55 5.70
CA TRP A 369 -17.87 -5.74 5.81
C TRP A 369 -16.89 -6.23 6.87
N ALA A 370 -15.62 -5.88 6.70
CA ALA A 370 -14.55 -6.12 7.65
C ALA A 370 -13.66 -4.87 7.71
N ALA A 371 -13.11 -4.55 8.89
CA ALA A 371 -12.24 -3.40 9.03
C ALA A 371 -11.05 -3.66 9.95
N VAL A 372 -9.90 -3.11 9.56
CA VAL A 372 -8.74 -2.93 10.41
C VAL A 372 -8.50 -1.43 10.55
N ALA A 373 -8.68 -0.92 11.77
CA ALA A 373 -8.48 0.49 12.09
C ALA A 373 -7.15 0.68 12.84
N ARG A 374 -6.21 1.39 12.22
CA ARG A 374 -4.91 1.75 12.81
C ARG A 374 -5.08 2.83 13.88
N GLY A 375 -4.39 2.73 14.97
CA GLY A 375 -4.42 3.72 16.05
C GLY A 375 -4.09 5.16 15.64
N VAL A 376 -3.48 5.35 14.50
CA VAL A 376 -3.11 6.64 13.89
C VAL A 376 -4.19 7.27 13.02
N GLY A 377 -5.43 6.76 13.03
CA GLY A 377 -6.55 7.37 12.30
C GLY A 377 -6.74 6.87 10.87
N VAL A 378 -6.25 5.68 10.54
CA VAL A 378 -6.43 5.05 9.22
C VAL A 378 -7.27 3.79 9.36
N ILE A 379 -8.30 3.64 8.54
CA ILE A 379 -9.14 2.44 8.47
C ILE A 379 -9.00 1.82 7.08
N CYS A 380 -8.65 0.54 7.03
CA CYS A 380 -8.84 -0.32 5.87
C CYS A 380 -10.20 -1.01 6.02
N CYS A 381 -11.20 -0.57 5.25
CA CYS A 381 -12.55 -1.13 5.22
C CYS A 381 -12.69 -2.01 3.98
N ALA A 382 -12.97 -3.29 4.16
CA ALA A 382 -13.29 -4.24 3.11
C ALA A 382 -14.81 -4.46 3.07
N LEU A 383 -15.44 -4.13 1.95
CA LEU A 383 -16.80 -4.49 1.62
C LEU A 383 -16.76 -5.84 0.91
N LEU A 384 -17.49 -6.84 1.40
CA LEU A 384 -17.35 -8.25 1.04
C LEU A 384 -18.69 -8.86 0.57
N PRO A 385 -19.31 -8.32 -0.48
CA PRO A 385 -20.57 -8.88 -0.98
C PRO A 385 -20.35 -10.27 -1.59
N GLY A 386 -21.42 -11.07 -1.63
CA GLY A 386 -21.37 -12.47 -2.09
C GLY A 386 -21.31 -12.64 -3.61
N ASP A 387 -21.73 -11.62 -4.38
CA ASP A 387 -21.85 -11.70 -5.84
C ASP A 387 -21.43 -10.39 -6.53
N ARG A 388 -21.36 -10.42 -7.88
CA ARG A 388 -21.04 -9.28 -8.74
C ARG A 388 -22.23 -8.73 -9.52
N GLY A 389 -23.46 -9.05 -9.12
CA GLY A 389 -24.67 -8.60 -9.77
C GLY A 389 -24.84 -7.10 -9.79
N GLU A 390 -25.70 -6.61 -10.66
CA GLU A 390 -25.94 -5.16 -10.85
C GLU A 390 -26.48 -4.49 -9.58
N GLU A 391 -27.39 -5.15 -8.87
CA GLU A 391 -27.94 -4.65 -7.60
C GLU A 391 -26.85 -4.54 -6.53
N THR A 392 -26.02 -5.56 -6.42
CA THR A 392 -24.86 -5.59 -5.50
C THR A 392 -23.87 -4.48 -5.85
N ARG A 393 -23.56 -4.28 -7.13
CA ARG A 393 -22.72 -3.19 -7.61
C ARG A 393 -23.28 -1.82 -7.17
N GLN A 394 -24.57 -1.58 -7.36
CA GLN A 394 -25.22 -0.32 -6.97
C GLN A 394 -25.23 -0.11 -5.45
N ARG A 395 -25.41 -1.18 -4.66
CA ARG A 395 -25.29 -1.10 -3.18
C ARG A 395 -23.88 -0.72 -2.77
N VAL A 396 -22.87 -1.39 -3.31
CA VAL A 396 -21.44 -1.07 -3.02
C VAL A 396 -21.11 0.35 -3.45
N GLN A 397 -21.58 0.80 -4.62
CA GLN A 397 -21.37 2.16 -5.11
C GLN A 397 -21.93 3.21 -4.13
N ARG A 398 -23.17 3.01 -3.66
CA ARG A 398 -23.80 3.89 -2.65
C ARG A 398 -23.06 3.84 -1.31
N THR A 399 -22.64 2.66 -0.89
CA THR A 399 -21.84 2.49 0.34
C THR A 399 -20.54 3.27 0.26
N VAL A 400 -19.78 3.11 -0.84
CA VAL A 400 -18.51 3.83 -1.06
C VAL A 400 -18.72 5.34 -1.09
N ALA A 401 -19.78 5.83 -1.74
CA ALA A 401 -20.11 7.26 -1.76
C ALA A 401 -20.32 7.81 -0.34
N GLN A 402 -21.13 7.12 0.49
CA GLN A 402 -21.36 7.53 1.87
C GLN A 402 -20.09 7.43 2.75
N LEU A 403 -19.21 6.45 2.51
CA LEU A 403 -17.91 6.38 3.22
C LEU A 403 -17.02 7.56 2.87
N ILE A 404 -17.00 7.99 1.61
CA ILE A 404 -16.26 9.19 1.17
C ILE A 404 -16.84 10.44 1.85
N GLU A 405 -18.15 10.62 1.82
CA GLU A 405 -18.83 11.74 2.50
C GLU A 405 -18.55 11.76 4.01
N ALA A 406 -18.51 10.59 4.66
CA ALA A 406 -18.14 10.47 6.07
C ALA A 406 -16.71 10.95 6.33
N CYS A 407 -15.77 10.59 5.47
CA CYS A 407 -14.39 11.09 5.54
C CYS A 407 -14.33 12.61 5.36
N ASP A 408 -15.03 13.15 4.35
CA ASP A 408 -15.04 14.59 4.06
C ASP A 408 -15.59 15.42 5.22
N ARG A 409 -16.67 14.98 5.87
CA ARG A 409 -17.21 15.61 7.09
C ARG A 409 -16.19 15.70 8.23
N LEU A 410 -15.28 14.75 8.30
CA LEU A 410 -14.24 14.69 9.33
C LEU A 410 -12.92 15.33 8.86
N SER A 411 -12.94 16.08 7.76
CA SER A 411 -11.75 16.64 7.10
C SER A 411 -10.69 15.57 6.82
N GLY A 412 -11.18 14.36 6.51
CA GLY A 412 -10.38 13.19 6.23
C GLY A 412 -10.16 12.97 4.74
N ASN A 413 -9.75 11.76 4.39
CA ASN A 413 -9.52 11.34 3.02
C ASN A 413 -9.91 9.88 2.83
N ALA A 414 -10.50 9.55 1.70
CA ALA A 414 -10.78 8.19 1.28
C ALA A 414 -10.05 7.84 -0.02
N ALA A 415 -9.74 6.56 -0.21
CA ALA A 415 -9.18 6.03 -1.45
C ALA A 415 -9.64 4.59 -1.66
N ILE A 416 -10.04 4.24 -2.88
CA ILE A 416 -10.37 2.87 -3.25
C ILE A 416 -9.05 2.17 -3.60
N LEU A 417 -8.67 1.18 -2.79
CA LEU A 417 -7.43 0.42 -2.99
C LEU A 417 -7.61 -0.74 -3.97
N ALA A 418 -8.80 -1.33 -4.02
CA ALA A 418 -9.13 -2.40 -4.93
C ALA A 418 -10.64 -2.54 -5.06
N CYS A 419 -11.11 -2.98 -6.21
CA CYS A 419 -12.49 -3.37 -6.49
C CYS A 419 -12.51 -4.28 -7.74
N PRO A 420 -13.61 -4.95 -8.07
CA PRO A 420 -13.77 -5.59 -9.37
C PRO A 420 -13.49 -4.62 -10.52
N ALA A 421 -12.76 -5.08 -11.53
CA ALA A 421 -12.31 -4.22 -12.64
C ALA A 421 -13.50 -3.56 -13.36
N GLU A 422 -14.58 -4.31 -13.55
CA GLU A 422 -15.82 -3.87 -14.19
C GLU A 422 -16.60 -2.81 -13.39
N TRP A 423 -16.37 -2.71 -12.07
CA TRP A 423 -17.04 -1.72 -11.22
C TRP A 423 -16.29 -0.40 -11.12
N LYS A 424 -15.01 -0.40 -11.43
CA LYS A 424 -14.12 0.73 -11.14
C LYS A 424 -14.53 2.03 -11.84
N GLY A 425 -15.06 1.92 -13.06
CA GLY A 425 -15.60 3.07 -13.80
C GLY A 425 -16.83 3.70 -13.17
N SER A 426 -17.62 2.92 -12.42
CA SER A 426 -18.88 3.37 -11.79
C SER A 426 -18.72 3.83 -10.34
N LEU A 427 -17.60 3.47 -9.67
CA LEU A 427 -17.36 3.89 -8.30
C LEU A 427 -16.97 5.37 -8.22
N PRO A 428 -17.34 6.09 -7.14
CA PRO A 428 -16.97 7.49 -6.96
C PRO A 428 -15.45 7.68 -6.96
N ALA A 429 -14.98 8.80 -7.50
CA ALA A 429 -13.56 9.17 -7.49
C ALA A 429 -13.28 10.18 -6.35
N PRO A 430 -12.73 9.76 -5.22
CA PRO A 430 -12.57 10.63 -4.04
C PRO A 430 -11.72 11.87 -4.31
N ALA A 431 -10.67 11.73 -5.11
CA ALA A 431 -9.71 12.81 -5.37
C ALA A 431 -10.32 13.99 -6.17
N ALA A 432 -11.30 13.74 -7.03
CA ALA A 432 -11.91 14.77 -7.87
C ALA A 432 -12.75 15.81 -7.11
N GLN A 433 -13.10 15.50 -5.85
CA GLN A 433 -13.93 16.37 -4.99
C GLN A 433 -13.10 17.22 -4.02
N ARG A 434 -11.79 17.02 -3.98
CA ARG A 434 -10.90 17.69 -3.02
C ARG A 434 -10.50 19.09 -3.49
N GLY A 435 -10.42 20.04 -2.57
CA GLY A 435 -9.99 21.41 -2.86
C GLY A 435 -8.52 21.55 -3.30
N ASP A 436 -7.69 20.51 -3.05
CA ASP A 436 -6.28 20.45 -3.48
C ASP A 436 -6.08 19.85 -4.89
N PHE A 437 -7.15 19.41 -5.54
CA PHE A 437 -7.09 18.73 -6.84
C PHE A 437 -6.44 19.59 -7.94
N GLU A 438 -6.72 20.90 -7.97
CA GLU A 438 -6.09 21.83 -8.92
C GLU A 438 -4.56 21.91 -8.71
N GLN A 439 -4.10 21.87 -7.46
CA GLN A 439 -2.66 21.85 -7.19
C GLN A 439 -2.03 20.54 -7.63
N MET A 440 -2.72 19.41 -7.42
CA MET A 440 -2.27 18.12 -7.94
C MET A 440 -2.14 18.14 -9.48
N GLN A 441 -3.07 18.74 -10.19
CA GLN A 441 -3.01 18.91 -11.64
C GLN A 441 -1.83 19.79 -12.08
N LYS A 442 -1.56 20.91 -11.38
CA LYS A 442 -0.39 21.76 -11.65
C LYS A 442 0.92 20.99 -11.45
N VAL A 443 1.06 20.25 -10.35
CA VAL A 443 2.24 19.40 -10.10
C VAL A 443 2.37 18.34 -11.20
N LYS A 444 1.28 17.65 -11.55
CA LYS A 444 1.26 16.67 -12.63
C LYS A 444 1.78 17.28 -13.93
N LYS A 445 1.32 18.47 -14.31
CA LYS A 445 1.74 19.15 -15.55
C LYS A 445 3.22 19.53 -15.56
N VAL A 446 3.82 19.80 -14.41
CA VAL A 446 5.27 20.07 -14.31
C VAL A 446 6.10 18.80 -14.53
N PHE A 447 5.69 17.68 -13.93
CA PHE A 447 6.45 16.43 -14.03
C PHE A 447 6.14 15.59 -15.27
N ASP A 448 4.96 15.77 -15.85
CA ASP A 448 4.47 15.03 -17.02
C ASP A 448 3.64 15.97 -17.90
N PRO A 449 4.31 16.87 -18.65
CA PRO A 449 3.66 17.92 -19.41
C PRO A 449 2.70 17.41 -20.49
N ASP A 450 3.01 16.27 -21.10
CA ASP A 450 2.23 15.64 -22.17
C ASP A 450 1.16 14.66 -21.66
N GLY A 451 1.14 14.35 -20.34
CA GLY A 451 0.15 13.48 -19.71
C GLY A 451 0.28 12.01 -20.08
N ASN A 452 1.50 11.54 -20.36
CA ASN A 452 1.78 10.17 -20.80
C ASN A 452 1.85 9.16 -19.67
N LEU A 453 2.22 9.60 -18.45
CA LEU A 453 2.41 8.73 -17.28
C LEU A 453 1.08 8.43 -16.59
N ALA A 454 0.64 7.18 -16.61
CA ALA A 454 -0.59 6.72 -15.95
C ALA A 454 -1.77 7.72 -16.11
N PRO A 455 -2.26 7.98 -17.33
CA PRO A 455 -2.98 9.18 -17.74
C PRO A 455 -4.35 9.44 -17.10
N ALA A 456 -4.80 8.65 -16.15
CA ALA A 456 -6.10 8.85 -15.49
C ALA A 456 -6.01 9.31 -14.03
N LEU A 457 -4.82 9.33 -13.42
CA LEU A 457 -4.68 9.54 -11.97
C LEU A 457 -5.05 10.96 -11.52
N VAL A 458 -4.92 11.96 -12.40
CA VAL A 458 -5.14 13.38 -12.07
C VAL A 458 -5.96 14.08 -13.17
N SER A 459 -6.68 13.35 -14.02
CA SER A 459 -7.60 13.93 -14.99
C SER A 459 -9.01 14.06 -14.38
N LYS A 460 -9.70 15.17 -14.62
CA LYS A 460 -11.16 15.23 -14.40
C LYS A 460 -11.77 14.14 -15.29
N ARG A 461 -12.61 13.27 -14.70
CA ARG A 461 -13.50 12.44 -15.52
C ARG A 461 -14.44 13.41 -16.25
N THR A 462 -14.29 13.55 -17.56
CA THR A 462 -15.29 14.16 -18.45
C THR A 462 -16.47 13.22 -18.55
#